data_39941aae501281e68ffba4cb48a1d783
#
_entry.id   39941aae501281e68ffba4cb48a1d783
#
_cell.length_a   1.000
_cell.length_b   1.000
_cell.length_c   1.000
_cell.angle_alpha   90.00
_cell.angle_beta   90.00
_cell.angle_gamma   90.00
#
_symmetry.space_group_name_H-M   'P 1'
#
loop_
_entity.id
_entity.type
_entity.pdbx_description
1 polymer ?
#
loop_
_entity_poly.entity_id
_entity_poly.type
_entity_poly.pdbx_seq_one_letter_code
_entity_poly.pdbx_strand_id
1 'polypeptide(L)'
;MLTVSGESMIEAAILDGDYVIVERQQTANNGDIVVALVEDSATVKTFYKENGHFRLQPENSSMEPIIVNEVMILGKVVGVFRQM
;
A
#
# COMPACT_ATOMS: atom_id res chain seq x y z
N MET A 1 -13.29 1.53 5.47
CA MET A 1 -12.01 1.06 6.04
C MET A 1 -11.65 -0.28 5.45
N LEU A 2 -10.37 -0.54 5.32
CA LEU A 2 -9.84 -1.79 4.81
C LEU A 2 -9.03 -2.48 5.90
N THR A 3 -9.24 -3.78 6.08
CA THR A 3 -8.47 -4.57 7.04
C THR A 3 -7.15 -5.01 6.39
N VAL A 4 -6.05 -4.81 7.11
CA VAL A 4 -4.72 -5.19 6.65
C VAL A 4 -4.46 -6.65 7.01
N SER A 5 -4.00 -7.43 6.04
CA SER A 5 -3.56 -8.80 6.25
C SER A 5 -2.07 -8.90 5.96
N GLY A 6 -1.36 -9.62 6.82
CA GLY A 6 0.06 -9.90 6.63
C GLY A 6 0.96 -8.81 7.20
N GLU A 7 2.24 -8.93 6.89
CA GLU A 7 3.29 -8.18 7.55
C GLU A 7 4.08 -7.28 6.60
N SER A 8 3.53 -6.98 5.41
CA SER A 8 4.27 -6.22 4.40
C SER A 8 4.52 -4.78 4.78
N MET A 9 3.82 -4.24 5.78
CA MET A 9 3.92 -2.82 6.15
C MET A 9 4.30 -2.62 7.62
N ILE A 10 4.89 -3.61 8.25
CA ILE A 10 5.19 -3.55 9.69
C ILE A 10 6.20 -2.46 10.03
N GLU A 11 7.12 -2.13 9.14
CA GLU A 11 8.11 -1.08 9.39
C GLU A 11 7.52 0.32 9.25
N ALA A 12 6.31 0.43 8.72
CA ALA A 12 5.52 1.65 8.74
C ALA A 12 4.51 1.65 9.88
N ALA A 13 4.64 0.70 10.81
CA ALA A 13 3.75 0.53 11.96
C ALA A 13 2.31 0.21 11.57
N ILE A 14 2.11 -0.41 10.42
CA ILE A 14 0.82 -0.94 9.99
C ILE A 14 0.88 -2.45 10.12
N LEU A 15 0.10 -2.98 11.04
CA LEU A 15 0.21 -4.37 11.47
C LEU A 15 -0.95 -5.21 10.95
N ASP A 16 -0.73 -6.52 10.92
CA ASP A 16 -1.79 -7.47 10.60
C ASP A 16 -2.99 -7.23 11.52
N GLY A 17 -4.18 -7.17 10.93
CA GLY A 17 -5.41 -6.90 11.68
C GLY A 17 -5.75 -5.42 11.86
N ASP A 18 -4.85 -4.52 11.53
CA ASP A 18 -5.15 -3.09 11.56
C ASP A 18 -6.17 -2.73 10.50
N TYR A 19 -6.87 -1.62 10.72
CA TYR A 19 -7.72 -1.01 9.70
C TYR A 19 -7.03 0.22 9.16
N VAL A 20 -7.02 0.39 7.85
CA VAL A 20 -6.53 1.63 7.24
C VAL A 20 -7.72 2.47 6.78
N ILE A 21 -7.59 3.77 7.00
CA ILE A 21 -8.57 4.75 6.55
C ILE A 21 -8.08 5.25 5.20
N VAL A 22 -8.91 5.11 4.19
CA VAL A 22 -8.53 5.31 2.80
C VAL A 22 -9.32 6.46 2.21
N GLU A 23 -8.62 7.43 1.66
CA GLU A 23 -9.22 8.48 0.86
C GLU A 23 -9.21 8.03 -0.60
N ARG A 24 -10.40 7.97 -1.21
CA ARG A 24 -10.53 7.51 -2.59
C ARG A 24 -9.84 8.49 -3.54
N GLN A 25 -8.88 7.99 -4.30
CA GLN A 25 -8.24 8.74 -5.37
C GLN A 25 -7.58 7.77 -6.33
N GLN A 26 -7.40 8.20 -7.59
CA GLN A 26 -6.85 7.35 -8.64
C GLN A 26 -5.38 7.63 -8.93
N THR A 27 -4.83 8.65 -8.29
CA THR A 27 -3.42 9.05 -8.45
C THR A 27 -2.73 9.08 -7.10
N ALA A 28 -1.41 9.02 -7.14
CA ALA A 28 -0.61 9.07 -5.92
C ALA A 28 0.73 9.74 -6.23
N ASN A 29 1.36 10.26 -5.19
CA ASN A 29 2.70 10.83 -5.25
C ASN A 29 3.70 9.84 -4.66
N ASN A 30 4.95 9.97 -5.06
CA ASN A 30 6.02 9.12 -4.52
C ASN A 30 6.06 9.24 -3.00
N GLY A 31 6.11 8.09 -2.34
CA GLY A 31 6.13 8.01 -0.89
C GLY A 31 4.77 7.89 -0.23
N ASP A 32 3.68 8.05 -0.99
CA ASP A 32 2.33 7.83 -0.44
C ASP A 32 2.11 6.35 -0.15
N ILE A 33 1.46 6.07 0.96
CA ILE A 33 0.98 4.72 1.24
C ILE A 33 -0.40 4.61 0.59
N VAL A 34 -0.56 3.62 -0.28
CA VAL A 34 -1.75 3.48 -1.10
C VAL A 34 -2.36 2.09 -0.96
N VAL A 35 -3.64 2.01 -1.31
CA VAL A 35 -4.29 0.75 -1.61
C VAL A 35 -4.29 0.62 -3.12
N ALA A 36 -3.67 -0.43 -3.62
CA ALA A 36 -3.55 -0.71 -5.04
C ALA A 36 -4.10 -2.08 -5.36
N LEU A 37 -4.63 -2.23 -6.57
CA LEU A 37 -5.12 -3.52 -7.04
C LEU A 37 -3.98 -4.22 -7.76
N VAL A 38 -3.61 -5.41 -7.28
CA VAL A 38 -2.60 -6.26 -7.88
C VAL A 38 -3.20 -7.65 -8.04
N GLU A 39 -3.29 -8.11 -9.29
CA GLU A 39 -3.84 -9.44 -9.60
C GLU A 39 -5.17 -9.70 -8.89
N ASP A 40 -6.10 -8.78 -9.00
CA ASP A 40 -7.45 -8.85 -8.44
C ASP A 40 -7.51 -8.77 -6.92
N SER A 41 -6.40 -8.44 -6.25
CA SER A 41 -6.36 -8.28 -4.80
C SER A 41 -5.96 -6.86 -4.43
N ALA A 42 -6.64 -6.30 -3.45
CA ALA A 42 -6.25 -5.02 -2.87
C ALA A 42 -5.06 -5.23 -1.94
N THR A 43 -4.03 -4.43 -2.13
CA THR A 43 -2.83 -4.49 -1.29
C THR A 43 -2.45 -3.09 -0.82
N VAL A 44 -1.85 -3.01 0.37
CA VAL A 44 -1.36 -1.75 0.94
C VAL A 44 0.15 -1.73 0.79
N LYS A 45 0.66 -0.73 0.10
CA LYS A 45 2.10 -0.58 -0.17
C LYS A 45 2.45 0.90 -0.28
N THR A 46 3.73 1.21 -0.20
CA THR A 46 4.22 2.54 -0.50
C THR A 46 4.44 2.67 -2.00
N PHE A 47 3.93 3.75 -2.58
CA PHE A 47 3.90 3.97 -4.02
C PHE A 47 5.10 4.77 -4.46
N TYR A 48 5.73 4.33 -5.55
CA TYR A 48 6.77 5.09 -6.24
C TYR A 48 6.59 4.95 -7.75
N LYS A 49 6.65 6.08 -8.46
CA LYS A 49 6.70 6.10 -9.91
C LYS A 49 8.16 6.31 -10.31
N GLU A 50 8.70 5.34 -11.02
CA GLU A 50 10.11 5.35 -11.45
C GLU A 50 10.17 5.33 -12.97
N ASN A 51 11.37 5.40 -13.54
CA ASN A 51 11.54 5.41 -14.99
C ASN A 51 10.95 4.15 -15.62
N GLY A 52 9.85 4.33 -16.34
CA GLY A 52 9.24 3.26 -17.13
C GLY A 52 8.46 2.22 -16.35
N HIS A 53 8.28 2.39 -15.05
CA HIS A 53 7.54 1.43 -14.23
C HIS A 53 7.08 2.05 -12.92
N PHE A 54 6.24 1.29 -12.19
CA PHE A 54 5.83 1.63 -10.84
C PHE A 54 6.40 0.61 -9.87
N ARG A 55 6.82 1.08 -8.71
CA ARG A 55 7.28 0.21 -7.63
C ARG A 55 6.30 0.32 -6.46
N LEU A 56 5.77 -0.83 -6.05
CA LEU A 56 4.95 -0.94 -4.84
C LEU A 56 5.84 -1.55 -3.77
N GLN A 57 6.26 -0.70 -2.85
CA GLN A 57 7.29 -1.04 -1.87
C GLN A 57 6.67 -1.53 -0.58
N PRO A 58 6.95 -2.76 -0.15
CA PRO A 58 6.61 -3.18 1.21
C PRO A 58 7.51 -2.45 2.19
N GLU A 59 6.95 -2.05 3.33
CA GLU A 59 7.72 -1.51 4.44
C GLU A 59 8.12 -2.66 5.36
N ASN A 60 8.91 -3.56 4.79
CA ASN A 60 9.40 -4.76 5.45
C ASN A 60 10.67 -5.19 4.72
N SER A 61 11.80 -5.08 5.40
CA SER A 61 13.12 -5.31 4.80
C SER A 61 13.34 -6.75 4.34
N SER A 62 12.51 -7.69 4.79
CA SER A 62 12.61 -9.09 4.36
C SER A 62 11.75 -9.40 3.13
N MET A 63 11.05 -8.43 2.57
CA MET A 63 10.15 -8.62 1.43
C MET A 63 10.61 -7.81 0.23
N GLU A 64 10.41 -8.38 -0.96
CA GLU A 64 10.79 -7.74 -2.22
C GLU A 64 9.72 -6.78 -2.71
N PRO A 65 10.09 -5.68 -3.38
CA PRO A 65 9.11 -4.80 -3.99
C PRO A 65 8.42 -5.45 -5.18
N ILE A 66 7.22 -4.97 -5.47
CA ILE A 66 6.44 -5.39 -6.64
C ILE A 66 6.66 -4.34 -7.73
N ILE A 67 7.19 -4.77 -8.87
CA ILE A 67 7.47 -3.89 -10.01
C ILE A 67 6.43 -4.19 -11.08
N VAL A 68 5.68 -3.17 -11.51
CA VAL A 68 4.63 -3.31 -12.50
C VAL A 68 4.70 -2.17 -13.52
N ASN A 69 4.22 -2.44 -14.74
CA ASN A 69 4.13 -1.41 -15.77
C ASN A 69 2.86 -0.58 -15.64
N GLU A 70 1.83 -1.16 -15.06
CA GLU A 70 0.54 -0.51 -14.84
C GLU A 70 0.08 -0.84 -13.43
N VAL A 71 -0.59 0.12 -12.80
CA VAL A 71 -1.14 -0.08 -11.46
C VAL A 71 -2.46 0.68 -11.35
N MET A 72 -3.43 0.05 -10.71
CA MET A 72 -4.69 0.71 -10.39
C MET A 72 -4.64 1.14 -8.92
N ILE A 73 -4.62 2.45 -8.69
CA ILE A 73 -4.68 3.01 -7.35
C ILE A 73 -6.15 3.12 -6.95
N LEU A 74 -6.51 2.55 -5.82
CA LEU A 74 -7.86 2.62 -5.28
C LEU A 74 -8.01 3.77 -4.31
N GLY A 75 -6.94 4.13 -3.62
CA GLY A 75 -6.96 5.24 -2.69
C GLY A 75 -5.65 5.43 -1.96
N LYS A 76 -5.58 6.52 -1.21
CA LYS A 76 -4.44 6.86 -0.37
C LYS A 76 -4.78 6.56 1.08
N VAL A 77 -3.87 5.93 1.79
CA VAL A 77 -4.02 5.68 3.23
C VAL A 77 -3.76 6.99 3.96
N VAL A 78 -4.74 7.45 4.72
CA VAL A 78 -4.65 8.71 5.46
C VAL A 78 -4.71 8.48 6.97
N GLY A 79 -4.92 7.26 7.41
CA GLY A 79 -4.92 6.95 8.83
C GLY A 79 -4.93 5.45 9.08
N VAL A 80 -4.61 5.09 10.31
CA VAL A 80 -4.62 3.69 10.77
C VAL A 80 -5.45 3.64 12.05
N PHE A 81 -6.30 2.63 12.14
CA PHE A 81 -7.10 2.38 13.33
C PHE A 81 -6.79 0.99 13.86
N ARG A 82 -6.53 0.92 15.14
CA ARG A 82 -6.25 -0.35 15.83
C ARG A 82 -7.10 -0.41 17.07
N GLN A 83 -7.87 -1.47 17.18
CA GLN A 83 -8.66 -1.71 18.36
C GLN A 83 -7.79 -2.38 19.42
N MET A 84 -7.75 -1.78 20.59
CA MET A 84 -6.94 -2.29 21.69
C MET A 84 -7.75 -3.24 22.58
#